data_0908cbbe6c20cecb751ad519febb9dbd
#
_entry.id   0908cbbe6c20cecb751ad519febb9dbd
#
_cell.length_a   1.000
_cell.length_b   1.000
_cell.length_c   1.000
_cell.angle_alpha   90.00
_cell.angle_beta   90.00
_cell.angle_gamma   90.00
#
_symmetry.space_group_name_H-M   'P 1'
#
loop_
_entity.id
_entity.type
_entity.pdbx_description
1 polymer ?
#
loop_
_entity_poly.entity_id
_entity_poly.type
_entity_poly.pdbx_seq_one_letter_code
_entity_poly.pdbx_strand_id
1 'polypeptide(L)'
;MSESSSLLAFFSQMSNSGGIVVPDQPKLDLDLYIQNYAGRTRIDRLIQIGKSSVPLCVDALKAAIVEAKAGSDITLYIEAWNCIRIAAPQEPESQKDQAWIEKVERENKAERARLESQLKQYRHNLIKESIRMGNEDMGQHYEKTGYLDGALEAYNRMRQDVTTTKHIIDCGVHLVNVYIAKRDWTMVLNNLGKIIGVQSGDEERTYQTYTKLVSGIALLGLKHYKDAANSFLQIDFTLPPAQYNHIASPNDIAVYGGLLALATMERKELQARVLENQSFRSFLENESHVRKAISLFVNGRYSNCLSILESVRNDYLLDVYLQRHISTLYSQIRNKCIVQYFVPFSCVTLETLNKAFAPEGGSVEAELVSMIREGILKARLDAKNKLLIAVQPNPRFEMQKQALNVAQEYEREAKERLRRMNIIAAGLEVVGKRQPNPGHAGRGIDEQWYDDVKGPGQAEASTTLTT
;
A
#
# COMPACT_ATOMS: atom_id res chain seq x y z
N MET A 1 15.09 36.88 -13.73
CA MET A 1 13.74 36.49 -13.23
C MET A 1 13.83 36.41 -11.73
N SER A 2 12.86 36.91 -10.98
CA SER A 2 12.87 36.75 -9.53
C SER A 2 12.69 35.26 -9.17
N GLU A 3 13.27 34.79 -8.08
CA GLU A 3 13.16 33.38 -7.59
C GLU A 3 11.72 32.92 -7.53
N SER A 4 10.81 33.76 -7.13
CA SER A 4 9.36 33.50 -7.10
C SER A 4 8.77 33.18 -8.48
N SER A 5 9.33 33.74 -9.57
CA SER A 5 8.83 33.51 -10.93
C SER A 5 9.25 32.14 -11.47
N SER A 6 10.46 31.66 -11.17
CA SER A 6 10.93 30.35 -11.60
C SER A 6 10.24 29.21 -10.84
N LEU A 7 10.04 29.39 -9.53
CA LEU A 7 9.26 28.44 -8.70
C LEU A 7 7.81 28.32 -9.20
N LEU A 8 7.14 29.43 -9.48
CA LEU A 8 5.77 29.41 -10.02
C LEU A 8 5.69 28.71 -11.36
N ALA A 9 6.65 28.92 -12.26
CA ALA A 9 6.72 28.24 -13.55
C ALA A 9 6.93 26.72 -13.37
N PHE A 10 7.81 26.32 -12.45
CA PHE A 10 8.06 24.92 -12.14
C PHE A 10 6.78 24.22 -11.64
N PHE A 11 6.09 24.81 -10.65
CA PHE A 11 4.87 24.20 -10.10
C PHE A 11 3.69 24.24 -11.08
N SER A 12 3.60 25.24 -11.95
CA SER A 12 2.64 25.25 -13.07
C SER A 12 2.90 24.08 -14.02
N GLN A 13 4.16 23.81 -14.34
CA GLN A 13 4.53 22.65 -15.16
C GLN A 13 4.21 21.32 -14.45
N MET A 14 4.49 21.21 -13.13
CA MET A 14 4.13 20.02 -12.36
C MET A 14 2.63 19.78 -12.30
N SER A 15 1.83 20.83 -12.07
CA SER A 15 0.38 20.76 -12.08
C SER A 15 -0.17 20.33 -13.46
N ASN A 16 0.36 20.88 -14.54
CA ASN A 16 -0.03 20.51 -15.90
C ASN A 16 0.32 19.06 -16.26
N SER A 17 1.37 18.50 -15.66
CA SER A 17 1.72 17.07 -15.80
C SER A 17 0.92 16.13 -14.90
N GLY A 18 -0.06 16.64 -14.15
CA GLY A 18 -0.91 15.87 -13.23
C GLY A 18 -0.27 15.61 -11.86
N GLY A 19 0.80 16.32 -11.52
CA GLY A 19 1.40 16.31 -10.17
C GLY A 19 0.52 17.07 -9.17
N ILE A 20 0.55 16.62 -7.91
CA ILE A 20 -0.15 17.28 -6.81
C ILE A 20 0.79 18.32 -6.21
N VAL A 21 0.34 19.57 -6.14
CA VAL A 21 1.11 20.69 -5.59
C VAL A 21 0.48 21.14 -4.27
N VAL A 22 1.31 21.26 -3.24
CA VAL A 22 0.95 21.72 -1.89
C VAL A 22 1.53 23.13 -1.70
N PRO A 23 0.69 24.19 -1.76
CA PRO A 23 1.15 25.58 -1.62
C PRO A 23 1.42 25.97 -0.16
N ASP A 24 0.66 25.37 0.76
CA ASP A 24 0.74 25.71 2.19
C ASP A 24 1.95 25.05 2.84
N GLN A 25 2.42 25.69 3.93
CA GLN A 25 3.54 25.15 4.68
C GLN A 25 3.14 23.86 5.41
N PRO A 26 3.78 22.71 5.13
CA PRO A 26 3.55 21.48 5.88
C PRO A 26 4.10 21.62 7.32
N LYS A 27 3.59 20.82 8.22
CA LYS A 27 4.10 20.73 9.60
C LYS A 27 5.33 19.85 9.73
N LEU A 28 5.70 19.20 8.63
CA LEU A 28 6.80 18.26 8.53
C LEU A 28 8.14 18.99 8.69
N ASP A 29 8.98 18.54 9.62
CA ASP A 29 10.39 18.89 9.71
C ASP A 29 11.18 17.96 8.76
N LEU A 30 11.79 18.53 7.71
CA LEU A 30 12.46 17.79 6.65
C LEU A 30 13.61 16.94 7.18
N ASP A 31 14.44 17.47 8.06
CA ASP A 31 15.66 16.80 8.55
C ASP A 31 15.31 15.62 9.46
N LEU A 32 14.36 15.80 10.36
CA LEU A 32 13.88 14.75 11.24
C LEU A 32 13.13 13.65 10.46
N TYR A 33 12.35 14.05 9.46
CA TYR A 33 11.62 13.11 8.62
C TYR A 33 12.55 12.19 7.84
N ILE A 34 13.55 12.76 7.19
CA ILE A 34 14.47 12.01 6.31
C ILE A 34 15.38 11.05 7.07
N GLN A 35 15.70 11.32 8.34
CA GLN A 35 16.49 10.41 9.18
C GLN A 35 15.82 9.04 9.39
N ASN A 36 14.50 8.97 9.25
CA ASN A 36 13.76 7.71 9.41
C ASN A 36 13.92 6.75 8.22
N TYR A 37 14.52 7.19 7.13
CA TYR A 37 14.65 6.40 5.90
C TYR A 37 16.10 6.15 5.51
N ALA A 38 16.31 5.07 4.75
CA ALA A 38 17.63 4.69 4.26
C ALA A 38 17.62 4.39 2.76
N GLY A 39 18.79 4.52 2.13
CA GLY A 39 19.02 4.13 0.75
C GLY A 39 18.18 4.91 -0.26
N ARG A 40 17.74 4.23 -1.32
CA ARG A 40 16.98 4.82 -2.44
C ARG A 40 15.69 5.52 -1.99
N THR A 41 14.95 4.95 -1.05
CA THR A 41 13.69 5.51 -0.55
C THR A 41 13.87 6.91 0.04
N ARG A 42 15.01 7.17 0.67
CA ARG A 42 15.36 8.49 1.20
C ARG A 42 15.43 9.53 0.09
N ILE A 43 16.10 9.20 -1.00
CA ILE A 43 16.24 10.10 -2.16
C ILE A 43 14.89 10.27 -2.87
N ASP A 44 14.14 9.18 -3.08
CA ASP A 44 12.82 9.22 -3.73
C ASP A 44 11.85 10.13 -2.95
N ARG A 45 11.86 10.08 -1.59
CA ARG A 45 11.04 10.95 -0.75
C ARG A 45 11.46 12.42 -0.85
N LEU A 46 12.74 12.71 -0.84
CA LEU A 46 13.27 14.07 -1.02
C LEU A 46 12.87 14.67 -2.38
N ILE A 47 13.02 13.89 -3.45
CA ILE A 47 12.59 14.33 -4.80
C ILE A 47 11.08 14.54 -4.84
N GLN A 48 10.30 13.66 -4.20
CA GLN A 48 8.83 13.79 -4.13
C GLN A 48 8.41 15.05 -3.38
N ILE A 49 9.01 15.33 -2.22
CA ILE A 49 8.76 16.57 -1.46
C ILE A 49 9.13 17.79 -2.30
N GLY A 50 10.29 17.76 -2.96
CA GLY A 50 10.74 18.84 -3.85
C GLY A 50 9.82 19.10 -5.03
N LYS A 51 9.15 18.07 -5.57
CA LYS A 51 8.17 18.18 -6.66
C LYS A 51 6.78 18.61 -6.19
N SER A 52 6.45 18.40 -4.92
CA SER A 52 5.07 18.59 -4.43
C SER A 52 4.93 19.78 -3.50
N SER A 53 5.89 20.10 -2.65
CA SER A 53 5.80 21.19 -1.68
C SER A 53 6.47 22.46 -2.19
N VAL A 54 5.71 23.58 -2.25
CA VAL A 54 6.26 24.88 -2.65
C VAL A 54 7.27 25.40 -1.62
N PRO A 55 6.99 25.41 -0.31
CA PRO A 55 7.92 25.97 0.68
C PRO A 55 9.17 25.13 0.91
N LEU A 56 9.10 23.79 0.81
CA LEU A 56 10.23 22.89 1.04
C LEU A 56 10.97 22.49 -0.25
N CYS A 57 10.57 23.00 -1.41
CA CYS A 57 11.09 22.57 -2.72
C CYS A 57 12.60 22.65 -2.80
N VAL A 58 13.18 23.82 -2.53
CA VAL A 58 14.62 24.06 -2.73
C VAL A 58 15.44 23.27 -1.73
N ASP A 59 15.07 23.26 -0.47
CA ASP A 59 15.79 22.54 0.59
C ASP A 59 15.76 21.03 0.36
N ALA A 60 14.58 20.49 0.00
CA ALA A 60 14.42 19.08 -0.31
C ALA A 60 15.26 18.65 -1.54
N LEU A 61 15.29 19.46 -2.60
CA LEU A 61 16.08 19.16 -3.80
C LEU A 61 17.59 19.27 -3.55
N LYS A 62 18.03 20.23 -2.74
CA LYS A 62 19.43 20.32 -2.29
C LYS A 62 19.84 19.08 -1.51
N ALA A 63 19.02 18.69 -0.53
CA ALA A 63 19.25 17.48 0.25
C ALA A 63 19.26 16.22 -0.64
N ALA A 64 18.35 16.14 -1.64
CA ALA A 64 18.32 15.04 -2.60
C ALA A 64 19.62 14.93 -3.42
N ILE A 65 20.16 16.06 -3.87
CA ILE A 65 21.42 16.10 -4.61
C ILE A 65 22.60 15.65 -3.75
N VAL A 66 22.66 16.11 -2.50
CA VAL A 66 23.72 15.70 -1.56
C VAL A 66 23.66 14.20 -1.30
N GLU A 67 22.48 13.67 -1.04
CA GLU A 67 22.29 12.24 -0.79
C GLU A 67 22.57 11.39 -2.05
N ALA A 68 22.14 11.84 -3.23
CA ALA A 68 22.42 11.17 -4.49
C ALA A 68 23.93 11.13 -4.80
N LYS A 69 24.68 12.20 -4.48
CA LYS A 69 26.14 12.24 -4.63
C LYS A 69 26.87 11.31 -3.65
N ALA A 70 26.29 10.98 -2.51
CA ALA A 70 26.83 9.99 -1.59
C ALA A 70 26.65 8.54 -2.12
N GLY A 71 25.71 8.34 -3.03
CA GLY A 71 25.47 7.06 -3.70
C GLY A 71 26.18 6.91 -5.04
N SER A 72 25.79 5.88 -5.81
CA SER A 72 26.34 5.58 -7.15
C SER A 72 25.25 5.67 -8.25
N ASP A 73 24.05 6.13 -7.93
CA ASP A 73 22.93 6.23 -8.88
C ASP A 73 22.91 7.60 -9.57
N ILE A 74 23.42 7.62 -10.79
CA ILE A 74 23.44 8.82 -11.62
C ILE A 74 22.02 9.23 -12.05
N THR A 75 21.10 8.27 -12.18
CA THR A 75 19.74 8.56 -12.67
C THR A 75 18.97 9.42 -11.67
N LEU A 76 19.05 9.11 -10.38
CA LEU A 76 18.42 9.89 -9.30
C LEU A 76 19.08 11.28 -9.18
N TYR A 77 20.41 11.36 -9.31
CA TYR A 77 21.08 12.66 -9.35
C TYR A 77 20.57 13.54 -10.49
N ILE A 78 20.49 12.98 -11.71
CA ILE A 78 20.01 13.73 -12.89
C ILE A 78 18.54 14.15 -12.69
N GLU A 79 17.71 13.32 -12.08
CA GLU A 79 16.31 13.64 -11.79
C GLU A 79 16.21 14.83 -10.81
N ALA A 80 16.94 14.79 -9.69
CA ALA A 80 16.98 15.87 -8.71
C ALA A 80 17.57 17.16 -9.34
N TRP A 81 18.65 17.05 -10.10
CA TRP A 81 19.27 18.16 -10.80
C TRP A 81 18.32 18.81 -11.83
N ASN A 82 17.57 18.02 -12.61
CA ASN A 82 16.59 18.56 -13.55
C ASN A 82 15.51 19.38 -12.85
N CYS A 83 15.07 18.93 -11.67
CA CYS A 83 14.09 19.66 -10.87
C CYS A 83 14.66 20.99 -10.33
N ILE A 84 15.84 20.98 -9.70
CA ILE A 84 16.41 22.19 -9.11
C ILE A 84 16.83 23.22 -10.16
N ARG A 85 17.31 22.78 -11.33
CA ARG A 85 17.67 23.65 -12.44
C ARG A 85 16.48 24.52 -12.90
N ILE A 86 15.25 23.99 -12.85
CA ILE A 86 14.06 24.70 -13.27
C ILE A 86 13.48 25.50 -12.10
N ALA A 87 13.45 24.92 -10.90
CA ALA A 87 12.86 25.52 -9.71
C ALA A 87 13.70 26.70 -9.17
N ALA A 88 15.01 26.51 -9.08
CA ALA A 88 15.94 27.49 -8.49
C ALA A 88 17.25 27.60 -9.31
N PRO A 89 17.25 28.25 -10.48
CA PRO A 89 18.41 28.36 -11.36
C PRO A 89 19.56 29.19 -10.78
N GLN A 90 19.33 29.94 -9.71
CA GLN A 90 20.32 30.78 -9.02
C GLN A 90 21.21 29.99 -8.07
N GLU A 91 20.75 28.81 -7.63
CA GLU A 91 21.46 28.01 -6.65
C GLU A 91 22.69 27.31 -7.25
N PRO A 92 23.77 27.13 -6.48
CA PRO A 92 24.99 26.49 -6.96
C PRO A 92 24.74 25.06 -7.43
N GLU A 93 23.81 24.34 -6.80
CA GLU A 93 23.43 22.97 -7.17
C GLU A 93 22.68 22.88 -8.51
N SER A 94 22.22 24.01 -9.07
CA SER A 94 21.64 24.06 -10.42
C SER A 94 22.64 23.78 -11.53
N GLN A 95 23.96 23.92 -11.23
CA GLN A 95 25.02 23.57 -12.16
C GLN A 95 25.27 22.06 -12.14
N LYS A 96 25.31 21.48 -13.34
CA LYS A 96 25.56 20.05 -13.49
C LYS A 96 26.99 19.70 -13.13
N ASP A 97 27.18 18.83 -12.17
CA ASP A 97 28.51 18.32 -11.78
C ASP A 97 28.95 17.21 -12.73
N GLN A 98 29.47 17.62 -13.90
CA GLN A 98 29.88 16.69 -14.92
C GLN A 98 31.12 15.86 -14.49
N ALA A 99 31.99 16.42 -13.66
CA ALA A 99 33.19 15.73 -13.16
C ALA A 99 32.81 14.55 -12.25
N TRP A 100 31.79 14.74 -11.37
CA TRP A 100 31.27 13.69 -10.54
C TRP A 100 30.61 12.58 -11.38
N ILE A 101 29.79 12.94 -12.36
CA ILE A 101 29.12 11.97 -13.26
C ILE A 101 30.15 11.09 -13.96
N GLU A 102 31.16 11.68 -14.62
CA GLU A 102 32.16 10.93 -15.33
C GLU A 102 33.05 10.06 -14.43
N LYS A 103 33.26 10.50 -13.18
CA LYS A 103 33.96 9.70 -12.17
C LYS A 103 33.12 8.45 -11.81
N VAL A 104 31.88 8.65 -11.44
CA VAL A 104 30.98 7.57 -11.01
C VAL A 104 30.67 6.60 -12.16
N GLU A 105 30.48 7.11 -13.38
CA GLU A 105 30.33 6.27 -14.58
C GLU A 105 31.53 5.35 -14.82
N ARG A 106 32.75 5.87 -14.68
CA ARG A 106 33.96 5.06 -14.80
C ARG A 106 34.08 4.01 -13.71
N GLU A 107 33.78 4.39 -12.45
CA GLU A 107 33.77 3.47 -11.31
C GLU A 107 32.72 2.37 -11.49
N ASN A 108 31.51 2.71 -11.86
CA ASN A 108 30.42 1.76 -12.10
C ASN A 108 30.74 0.80 -13.26
N LYS A 109 31.35 1.32 -14.35
CA LYS A 109 31.77 0.51 -15.49
C LYS A 109 32.89 -0.45 -15.14
N ALA A 110 33.86 0.02 -14.36
CA ALA A 110 34.97 -0.80 -13.90
C ALA A 110 34.52 -1.91 -12.97
N GLU A 111 33.63 -1.60 -11.99
CA GLU A 111 33.07 -2.57 -11.07
C GLU A 111 32.21 -3.60 -11.79
N ARG A 112 31.37 -3.15 -12.71
CA ARG A 112 30.58 -4.05 -13.57
C ARG A 112 31.46 -5.02 -14.33
N ALA A 113 32.52 -4.54 -14.99
CA ALA A 113 33.46 -5.38 -15.73
C ALA A 113 34.17 -6.39 -14.82
N ARG A 114 34.53 -5.97 -13.59
CA ARG A 114 35.08 -6.86 -12.57
C ARG A 114 34.14 -7.99 -12.21
N LEU A 115 32.90 -7.65 -11.88
CA LEU A 115 31.85 -8.63 -11.50
C LEU A 115 31.50 -9.57 -12.67
N GLU A 116 31.40 -9.06 -13.89
CA GLU A 116 31.16 -9.89 -15.10
C GLU A 116 32.30 -10.89 -15.32
N SER A 117 33.55 -10.47 -15.12
CA SER A 117 34.71 -11.35 -15.21
C SER A 117 34.70 -12.44 -14.14
N GLN A 118 34.40 -12.08 -12.89
CA GLN A 118 34.27 -13.05 -11.79
C GLN A 118 33.13 -14.04 -12.05
N LEU A 119 31.96 -13.57 -12.46
CA LEU A 119 30.82 -14.43 -12.78
C LEU A 119 31.14 -15.39 -13.93
N LYS A 120 31.92 -14.95 -14.93
CA LYS A 120 32.40 -15.80 -16.02
C LYS A 120 33.31 -16.91 -15.50
N GLN A 121 34.21 -16.62 -14.57
CA GLN A 121 35.07 -17.63 -13.92
C GLN A 121 34.24 -18.62 -13.10
N TYR A 122 33.27 -18.16 -12.31
CA TYR A 122 32.38 -19.01 -11.53
C TYR A 122 31.56 -19.98 -12.42
N ARG A 123 31.07 -19.49 -13.56
CA ARG A 123 30.38 -20.34 -14.55
C ARG A 123 31.31 -21.38 -15.15
N HIS A 124 32.56 -21.04 -15.39
CA HIS A 124 33.54 -22.00 -15.90
C HIS A 124 33.84 -23.12 -14.88
N ASN A 125 33.86 -22.78 -13.60
CA ASN A 125 34.09 -23.73 -12.52
C ASN A 125 32.86 -24.58 -12.17
N LEU A 126 31.67 -24.29 -12.72
CA LEU A 126 30.40 -25.00 -12.55
C LEU A 126 29.94 -25.17 -11.08
N ILE A 127 30.41 -24.31 -10.19
CA ILE A 127 30.00 -24.34 -8.77
C ILE A 127 28.74 -23.47 -8.61
N LYS A 128 27.61 -24.11 -8.45
CA LYS A 128 26.27 -23.43 -8.38
C LYS A 128 26.23 -22.31 -7.33
N GLU A 129 26.78 -22.53 -6.15
CA GLU A 129 26.79 -21.52 -5.08
C GLU A 129 27.60 -20.28 -5.46
N SER A 130 28.75 -20.44 -6.08
CA SER A 130 29.54 -19.30 -6.57
C SER A 130 28.84 -18.56 -7.72
N ILE A 131 28.14 -19.27 -8.59
CA ILE A 131 27.34 -18.67 -9.66
C ILE A 131 26.16 -17.89 -9.05
N ARG A 132 25.50 -18.44 -8.04
CA ARG A 132 24.42 -17.77 -7.29
C ARG A 132 24.93 -16.46 -6.69
N MET A 133 26.03 -16.51 -5.91
CA MET A 133 26.64 -15.33 -5.29
C MET A 133 27.06 -14.29 -6.34
N GLY A 134 27.68 -14.71 -7.43
CA GLY A 134 28.09 -13.79 -8.49
C GLY A 134 26.90 -13.10 -9.20
N ASN A 135 25.78 -13.79 -9.34
CA ASN A 135 24.55 -13.16 -9.84
C ASN A 135 23.92 -12.23 -8.79
N GLU A 136 24.02 -12.54 -7.50
CA GLU A 136 23.57 -11.70 -6.39
C GLU A 136 24.39 -10.38 -6.35
N ASP A 137 25.74 -10.48 -6.38
CA ASP A 137 26.62 -9.31 -6.41
C ASP A 137 26.35 -8.41 -7.62
N MET A 138 26.11 -9.02 -8.77
CA MET A 138 25.75 -8.30 -10.00
C MET A 138 24.39 -7.60 -9.84
N GLY A 139 23.40 -8.26 -9.27
CA GLY A 139 22.08 -7.70 -9.00
C GLY A 139 22.16 -6.51 -8.04
N GLN A 140 22.90 -6.65 -6.95
CA GLN A 140 23.13 -5.56 -5.98
C GLN A 140 23.87 -4.36 -6.60
N HIS A 141 24.83 -4.62 -7.47
CA HIS A 141 25.54 -3.55 -8.20
C HIS A 141 24.57 -2.79 -9.12
N TYR A 142 23.74 -3.49 -9.88
CA TYR A 142 22.74 -2.85 -10.73
C TYR A 142 21.67 -2.10 -9.93
N GLU A 143 21.27 -2.59 -8.78
CA GLU A 143 20.33 -1.91 -7.87
C GLU A 143 20.94 -0.61 -7.35
N LYS A 144 22.22 -0.64 -6.91
CA LYS A 144 22.97 0.55 -6.44
C LYS A 144 23.18 1.59 -7.53
N THR A 145 23.36 1.18 -8.79
CA THR A 145 23.58 2.07 -9.93
C THR A 145 22.30 2.55 -10.60
N GLY A 146 21.12 2.08 -10.13
CA GLY A 146 19.80 2.44 -10.66
C GLY A 146 19.40 1.70 -11.94
N TYR A 147 20.19 0.73 -12.40
CA TYR A 147 19.82 -0.09 -13.56
C TYR A 147 18.90 -1.26 -13.16
N LEU A 148 17.66 -0.91 -12.85
CA LEU A 148 16.68 -1.84 -12.26
C LEU A 148 16.33 -3.04 -13.17
N ASP A 149 16.32 -2.86 -14.48
CA ASP A 149 16.04 -3.98 -15.41
C ASP A 149 17.18 -5.00 -15.40
N GLY A 150 18.44 -4.54 -15.38
CA GLY A 150 19.60 -5.42 -15.23
C GLY A 150 19.62 -6.15 -13.89
N ALA A 151 19.17 -5.47 -12.81
CA ALA A 151 19.04 -6.09 -11.49
C ALA A 151 18.01 -7.25 -11.52
N LEU A 152 16.84 -7.03 -12.14
CA LEU A 152 15.83 -8.08 -12.31
C LEU A 152 16.36 -9.28 -13.09
N GLU A 153 17.12 -9.05 -14.17
CA GLU A 153 17.71 -10.14 -14.94
C GLU A 153 18.74 -10.92 -14.11
N ALA A 154 19.59 -10.23 -13.35
CA ALA A 154 20.60 -10.87 -12.51
C ALA A 154 19.97 -11.72 -11.40
N TYR A 155 18.96 -11.18 -10.69
CA TYR A 155 18.24 -11.92 -9.66
C TYR A 155 17.38 -13.08 -10.21
N ASN A 156 16.82 -12.95 -11.41
CA ASN A 156 16.13 -14.07 -12.07
C ASN A 156 17.10 -15.19 -12.50
N ARG A 157 18.35 -14.86 -12.86
CA ARG A 157 19.42 -15.85 -13.09
C ARG A 157 19.84 -16.49 -11.76
N MET A 158 20.04 -15.71 -10.70
CA MET A 158 20.34 -16.18 -9.34
C MET A 158 19.30 -17.26 -8.90
N ARG A 159 18.02 -17.02 -9.20
CA ARG A 159 16.93 -17.94 -8.84
C ARG A 159 17.08 -19.36 -9.43
N GLN A 160 17.79 -19.52 -10.54
CA GLN A 160 17.99 -20.84 -11.18
C GLN A 160 18.98 -21.71 -10.40
N ASP A 161 19.89 -21.07 -9.63
CA ASP A 161 20.96 -21.74 -8.88
C ASP A 161 20.69 -21.82 -7.38
N VAL A 162 19.47 -21.49 -6.96
CA VAL A 162 19.06 -21.52 -5.55
C VAL A 162 18.89 -22.96 -5.08
N THR A 163 19.47 -23.29 -3.92
CA THR A 163 19.49 -24.64 -3.34
C THR A 163 18.78 -24.76 -1.99
N THR A 164 18.70 -23.67 -1.20
CA THR A 164 18.12 -23.68 0.15
C THR A 164 16.90 -22.76 0.24
N THR A 165 16.02 -23.01 1.22
CA THR A 165 14.85 -22.17 1.50
C THR A 165 15.25 -20.73 1.79
N LYS A 166 16.31 -20.52 2.56
CA LYS A 166 16.84 -19.18 2.86
C LYS A 166 17.24 -18.44 1.58
N HIS A 167 17.95 -19.07 0.66
CA HIS A 167 18.33 -18.44 -0.61
C HIS A 167 17.12 -18.11 -1.51
N ILE A 168 16.02 -18.89 -1.43
CA ILE A 168 14.77 -18.57 -2.12
C ILE A 168 14.16 -17.30 -1.56
N ILE A 169 14.16 -17.17 -0.23
CA ILE A 169 13.63 -15.99 0.46
C ILE A 169 14.47 -14.76 0.13
N ASP A 170 15.80 -14.84 0.27
CA ASP A 170 16.72 -13.74 -0.01
C ASP A 170 16.58 -13.25 -1.47
N CYS A 171 16.56 -14.18 -2.43
CA CYS A 171 16.33 -13.85 -3.84
C CYS A 171 14.95 -13.20 -4.06
N GLY A 172 13.92 -13.71 -3.36
CA GLY A 172 12.57 -13.15 -3.40
C GLY A 172 12.53 -11.73 -2.84
N VAL A 173 13.21 -11.46 -1.73
CA VAL A 173 13.31 -10.12 -1.11
C VAL A 173 13.98 -9.13 -2.06
N HIS A 174 15.10 -9.50 -2.69
CA HIS A 174 15.75 -8.66 -3.68
C HIS A 174 14.84 -8.33 -4.88
N LEU A 175 14.17 -9.33 -5.45
CA LEU A 175 13.20 -9.11 -6.53
C LEU A 175 12.06 -8.19 -6.11
N VAL A 176 11.52 -8.38 -4.91
CA VAL A 176 10.46 -7.55 -4.36
C VAL A 176 10.92 -6.10 -4.21
N ASN A 177 12.11 -5.86 -3.66
CA ASN A 177 12.66 -4.50 -3.50
C ASN A 177 12.82 -3.78 -4.84
N VAL A 178 13.32 -4.48 -5.87
CA VAL A 178 13.43 -3.90 -7.21
C VAL A 178 12.06 -3.60 -7.82
N TYR A 179 11.06 -4.48 -7.66
CA TYR A 179 9.69 -4.21 -8.13
C TYR A 179 9.01 -3.07 -7.37
N ILE A 180 9.30 -2.87 -6.07
CA ILE A 180 8.85 -1.69 -5.32
C ILE A 180 9.44 -0.41 -5.93
N ALA A 181 10.75 -0.41 -6.24
CA ALA A 181 11.41 0.72 -6.90
C ALA A 181 10.80 1.03 -8.28
N LYS A 182 10.39 0.00 -9.03
CA LYS A 182 9.68 0.13 -10.31
C LYS A 182 8.19 0.44 -10.19
N ARG A 183 7.63 0.42 -8.98
CA ARG A 183 6.18 0.60 -8.71
C ARG A 183 5.27 -0.44 -9.38
N ASP A 184 5.78 -1.65 -9.64
CA ASP A 184 5.00 -2.77 -10.17
C ASP A 184 4.42 -3.62 -9.03
N TRP A 185 3.28 -3.18 -8.52
CA TRP A 185 2.63 -3.78 -7.36
C TRP A 185 2.15 -5.20 -7.59
N THR A 186 1.78 -5.53 -8.82
CA THR A 186 1.33 -6.88 -9.20
C THR A 186 2.46 -7.89 -9.07
N MET A 187 3.65 -7.54 -9.58
CA MET A 187 4.82 -8.39 -9.47
C MET A 187 5.37 -8.46 -8.05
N VAL A 188 5.20 -7.39 -7.26
CA VAL A 188 5.49 -7.41 -5.82
C VAL A 188 4.68 -8.49 -5.12
N LEU A 189 3.34 -8.49 -5.27
CA LEU A 189 2.47 -9.50 -4.63
C LEU A 189 2.75 -10.92 -5.12
N ASN A 190 3.02 -11.10 -6.41
CA ASN A 190 3.34 -12.41 -6.97
C ASN A 190 4.63 -13.02 -6.36
N ASN A 191 5.69 -12.21 -6.22
CA ASN A 191 6.93 -12.68 -5.62
C ASN A 191 6.81 -12.84 -4.11
N LEU A 192 6.05 -11.96 -3.45
CA LEU A 192 5.75 -12.06 -2.03
C LEU A 192 4.99 -13.36 -1.70
N GLY A 193 4.00 -13.73 -2.52
CA GLY A 193 3.29 -15.00 -2.39
C GLY A 193 4.22 -16.23 -2.46
N LYS A 194 5.27 -16.18 -3.28
CA LYS A 194 6.28 -17.25 -3.34
C LYS A 194 7.15 -17.30 -2.08
N ILE A 195 7.52 -16.14 -1.50
CA ILE A 195 8.26 -16.07 -0.24
C ILE A 195 7.42 -16.68 0.88
N ILE A 196 6.16 -16.27 1.02
CA ILE A 196 5.24 -16.78 2.05
C ILE A 196 5.02 -18.28 1.91
N GLY A 197 4.90 -18.81 0.70
CA GLY A 197 4.69 -20.23 0.44
C GLY A 197 5.88 -21.14 0.78
N VAL A 198 7.07 -20.57 0.96
CA VAL A 198 8.30 -21.32 1.28
C VAL A 198 8.71 -21.16 2.75
N GLN A 199 8.26 -20.09 3.42
CA GLN A 199 8.55 -19.83 4.82
C GLN A 199 8.01 -20.93 5.74
N SER A 200 8.82 -21.38 6.70
CA SER A 200 8.42 -22.33 7.73
C SER A 200 9.19 -22.09 9.03
N GLY A 201 8.49 -22.19 10.16
CA GLY A 201 9.10 -22.11 11.49
C GLY A 201 9.66 -20.73 11.85
N ASP A 202 10.94 -20.68 12.25
CA ASP A 202 11.58 -19.44 12.73
C ASP A 202 11.81 -18.41 11.63
N GLU A 203 11.97 -18.85 10.37
CA GLU A 203 12.10 -17.96 9.21
C GLU A 203 10.83 -17.15 8.99
N GLU A 204 9.65 -17.76 9.19
CA GLU A 204 8.36 -17.08 9.09
C GLU A 204 8.30 -15.85 10.00
N ARG A 205 8.70 -16.00 11.26
CA ARG A 205 8.69 -14.89 12.23
C ARG A 205 9.62 -13.75 11.84
N THR A 206 10.81 -14.08 11.33
CA THR A 206 11.83 -13.10 10.94
C THR A 206 11.36 -12.22 9.79
N TYR A 207 10.69 -12.80 8.78
CA TYR A 207 10.26 -12.07 7.60
C TYR A 207 8.79 -11.62 7.64
N GLN A 208 8.03 -12.00 8.69
CA GLN A 208 6.59 -11.69 8.78
C GLN A 208 6.31 -10.18 8.71
N THR A 209 7.05 -9.36 9.46
CA THR A 209 6.89 -7.91 9.45
C THR A 209 7.17 -7.32 8.07
N TYR A 210 8.26 -7.75 7.43
CA TYR A 210 8.60 -7.34 6.07
C TYR A 210 7.51 -7.73 5.07
N THR A 211 7.06 -8.98 5.09
CA THR A 211 6.03 -9.47 4.14
C THR A 211 4.69 -8.76 4.34
N LYS A 212 4.28 -8.49 5.58
CA LYS A 212 3.05 -7.75 5.87
C LYS A 212 3.14 -6.29 5.46
N LEU A 213 4.27 -5.62 5.74
CA LEU A 213 4.51 -4.24 5.33
C LEU A 213 4.44 -4.09 3.82
N VAL A 214 5.20 -4.91 3.10
CA VAL A 214 5.26 -4.86 1.63
C VAL A 214 3.92 -5.24 1.01
N SER A 215 3.22 -6.24 1.55
CA SER A 215 1.87 -6.60 1.12
C SER A 215 0.90 -5.41 1.29
N GLY A 216 0.95 -4.73 2.43
CA GLY A 216 0.14 -3.54 2.71
C GLY A 216 0.38 -2.43 1.70
N ILE A 217 1.65 -2.10 1.40
CA ILE A 217 2.01 -1.06 0.42
C ILE A 217 1.56 -1.46 -1.00
N ALA A 218 1.76 -2.71 -1.40
CA ALA A 218 1.36 -3.17 -2.73
C ALA A 218 -0.16 -3.18 -2.91
N LEU A 219 -0.91 -3.63 -1.90
CA LEU A 219 -2.37 -3.58 -1.88
C LEU A 219 -2.90 -2.14 -1.87
N LEU A 220 -2.22 -1.22 -1.18
CA LEU A 220 -2.52 0.22 -1.24
C LEU A 220 -2.35 0.73 -2.67
N GLY A 221 -1.23 0.42 -3.33
CA GLY A 221 -0.98 0.80 -4.72
C GLY A 221 -2.02 0.26 -5.71
N LEU A 222 -2.57 -0.93 -5.45
CA LEU A 222 -3.67 -1.55 -6.22
C LEU A 222 -5.07 -1.08 -5.81
N LYS A 223 -5.19 -0.17 -4.82
CA LYS A 223 -6.45 0.36 -4.28
C LYS A 223 -7.30 -0.66 -3.53
N HIS A 224 -6.73 -1.78 -3.09
CA HIS A 224 -7.38 -2.74 -2.21
C HIS A 224 -7.26 -2.31 -0.74
N TYR A 225 -7.91 -1.21 -0.39
CA TYR A 225 -7.72 -0.50 0.89
C TYR A 225 -8.04 -1.36 2.13
N LYS A 226 -9.07 -2.22 2.07
CA LYS A 226 -9.45 -3.09 3.19
C LYS A 226 -8.38 -4.14 3.48
N ASP A 227 -7.86 -4.79 2.45
CA ASP A 227 -6.83 -5.82 2.60
C ASP A 227 -5.48 -5.21 2.98
N ALA A 228 -5.19 -4.00 2.45
CA ALA A 228 -4.03 -3.23 2.87
C ALA A 228 -4.10 -2.89 4.37
N ALA A 229 -5.25 -2.39 4.86
CA ALA A 229 -5.45 -2.13 6.29
C ALA A 229 -5.24 -3.40 7.13
N ASN A 230 -5.80 -4.54 6.71
CA ASN A 230 -5.61 -5.81 7.40
C ASN A 230 -4.14 -6.22 7.48
N SER A 231 -3.36 -5.99 6.43
CA SER A 231 -1.93 -6.29 6.39
C SER A 231 -1.13 -5.41 7.35
N PHE A 232 -1.38 -4.10 7.36
CA PHE A 232 -0.70 -3.16 8.27
C PHE A 232 -1.02 -3.43 9.74
N LEU A 233 -2.27 -3.78 10.08
CA LEU A 233 -2.67 -4.07 11.46
C LEU A 233 -2.09 -5.38 12.03
N GLN A 234 -1.52 -6.24 11.17
CA GLN A 234 -0.86 -7.48 11.56
C GLN A 234 0.66 -7.34 11.73
N ILE A 235 1.21 -6.14 11.53
CA ILE A 235 2.63 -5.87 11.70
C ILE A 235 2.96 -5.85 13.19
N ASP A 236 4.05 -6.54 13.55
CA ASP A 236 4.53 -6.56 14.93
C ASP A 236 5.58 -5.43 15.15
N PHE A 237 5.46 -4.74 16.28
CA PHE A 237 6.35 -3.64 16.66
C PHE A 237 7.72 -4.13 17.19
N THR A 238 7.88 -5.42 17.44
CA THR A 238 9.06 -5.99 18.11
C THR A 238 10.35 -5.90 17.27
N LEU A 239 10.25 -5.78 15.95
CA LEU A 239 11.41 -5.72 15.06
C LEU A 239 12.00 -4.31 14.97
N PRO A 240 13.35 -4.19 14.97
CA PRO A 240 13.99 -2.89 14.86
C PRO A 240 13.73 -2.24 13.50
N PRO A 241 13.46 -0.92 13.46
CA PRO A 241 13.17 -0.19 12.22
C PRO A 241 14.26 -0.32 11.14
N ALA A 242 15.49 -0.56 11.53
CA ALA A 242 16.62 -0.74 10.60
C ALA A 242 16.42 -1.86 9.56
N GLN A 243 15.54 -2.82 9.82
CA GLN A 243 15.27 -3.92 8.89
C GLN A 243 14.33 -3.54 7.75
N TYR A 244 13.52 -2.49 7.90
CA TYR A 244 12.52 -2.07 6.90
C TYR A 244 12.52 -0.58 6.57
N ASN A 245 13.42 0.23 7.15
CA ASN A 245 13.54 1.66 6.90
C ASN A 245 13.93 2.03 5.46
N HIS A 246 14.41 1.04 4.70
CA HIS A 246 14.62 1.17 3.25
C HIS A 246 13.31 1.14 2.44
N ILE A 247 12.17 0.89 3.07
CA ILE A 247 10.83 0.89 2.44
C ILE A 247 9.93 1.94 3.10
N ALA A 248 9.74 1.85 4.41
CA ALA A 248 8.86 2.73 5.19
C ALA A 248 9.34 2.87 6.63
N SER A 249 8.89 3.93 7.31
CA SER A 249 9.17 4.19 8.72
C SER A 249 8.07 3.60 9.62
N PRO A 250 8.30 3.46 10.94
CA PRO A 250 7.24 3.13 11.90
C PRO A 250 6.08 4.15 11.89
N ASN A 251 6.38 5.41 11.64
CA ASN A 251 5.38 6.48 11.52
C ASN A 251 4.47 6.25 10.31
N ASP A 252 5.06 5.86 9.17
CA ASP A 252 4.28 5.53 7.96
C ASP A 252 3.33 4.37 8.21
N ILE A 253 3.77 3.32 8.93
CA ILE A 253 2.92 2.17 9.28
C ILE A 253 1.71 2.62 10.09
N ALA A 254 1.91 3.53 11.07
CA ALA A 254 0.83 4.09 11.86
C ALA A 254 -0.16 4.89 10.99
N VAL A 255 0.35 5.74 10.10
CA VAL A 255 -0.46 6.58 9.21
C VAL A 255 -1.22 5.72 8.21
N TYR A 256 -0.53 4.81 7.49
CA TYR A 256 -1.17 3.96 6.48
C TYR A 256 -2.21 3.04 7.09
N GLY A 257 -1.83 2.30 8.14
CA GLY A 257 -2.76 1.40 8.83
C GLY A 257 -3.93 2.15 9.45
N GLY A 258 -3.69 3.29 10.10
CA GLY A 258 -4.73 4.10 10.75
C GLY A 258 -5.71 4.73 9.77
N LEU A 259 -5.23 5.36 8.69
CA LEU A 259 -6.09 5.99 7.68
C LEU A 259 -6.90 4.96 6.89
N LEU A 260 -6.26 3.87 6.47
CA LEU A 260 -6.91 2.80 5.73
C LEU A 260 -7.97 2.10 6.58
N ALA A 261 -7.67 1.82 7.86
CA ALA A 261 -8.63 1.27 8.79
C ALA A 261 -9.81 2.22 9.01
N LEU A 262 -9.54 3.51 9.22
CA LEU A 262 -10.57 4.52 9.40
C LEU A 262 -11.48 4.62 8.16
N ALA A 263 -10.94 4.50 6.95
CA ALA A 263 -11.72 4.53 5.71
C ALA A 263 -12.59 3.28 5.53
N THR A 264 -12.07 2.08 5.86
CA THR A 264 -12.67 0.80 5.42
C THR A 264 -13.39 0.01 6.52
N MET A 265 -12.95 0.13 7.80
CA MET A 265 -13.43 -0.71 8.90
C MET A 265 -14.60 -0.08 9.64
N GLU A 266 -15.50 -0.88 10.17
CA GLU A 266 -16.62 -0.43 10.99
C GLU A 266 -16.15 0.05 12.37
N ARG A 267 -17.04 0.76 13.09
CA ARG A 267 -16.77 1.34 14.41
C ARG A 267 -16.30 0.30 15.44
N LYS A 268 -16.95 -0.87 15.48
CA LYS A 268 -16.58 -1.96 16.39
C LYS A 268 -15.22 -2.57 16.04
N GLU A 269 -14.94 -2.74 14.74
CA GLU A 269 -13.65 -3.24 14.26
C GLU A 269 -12.53 -2.26 14.55
N LEU A 270 -12.76 -0.95 14.37
CA LEU A 270 -11.77 0.10 14.70
C LEU A 270 -11.41 0.08 16.19
N GLN A 271 -12.41 -0.10 17.08
CA GLN A 271 -12.14 -0.20 18.49
C GLN A 271 -11.30 -1.44 18.82
N ALA A 272 -11.74 -2.62 18.41
CA ALA A 272 -11.09 -3.89 18.77
C ALA A 272 -9.72 -4.09 18.10
N ARG A 273 -9.62 -3.75 16.79
CA ARG A 273 -8.44 -4.10 15.98
C ARG A 273 -7.39 -2.99 15.88
N VAL A 274 -7.77 -1.72 16.16
CA VAL A 274 -6.88 -0.58 16.05
C VAL A 274 -6.55 0.00 17.43
N LEU A 275 -7.56 0.37 18.23
CA LEU A 275 -7.33 1.04 19.51
C LEU A 275 -6.95 0.07 20.64
N GLU A 276 -7.52 -1.15 20.65
CA GLU A 276 -7.27 -2.17 21.66
C GLU A 276 -6.13 -3.14 21.28
N ASN A 277 -5.73 -3.18 20.00
CA ASN A 277 -4.61 -3.99 19.53
C ASN A 277 -3.28 -3.46 20.08
N GLN A 278 -2.66 -4.22 20.99
CA GLN A 278 -1.45 -3.80 21.69
C GLN A 278 -0.27 -3.57 20.73
N SER A 279 -0.06 -4.43 19.73
CA SER A 279 1.05 -4.30 18.77
C SER A 279 0.89 -3.03 17.91
N PHE A 280 -0.29 -2.80 17.35
CA PHE A 280 -0.52 -1.64 16.49
C PHE A 280 -0.61 -0.32 17.28
N ARG A 281 -1.07 -0.36 18.53
CA ARG A 281 -1.11 0.79 19.42
C ARG A 281 0.29 1.41 19.61
N SER A 282 1.34 0.60 19.69
CA SER A 282 2.71 1.10 19.81
C SER A 282 3.14 1.95 18.61
N PHE A 283 2.72 1.59 17.40
CA PHE A 283 2.91 2.45 16.23
C PHE A 283 2.11 3.75 16.32
N LEU A 284 0.85 3.70 16.81
CA LEU A 284 0.00 4.88 16.94
C LEU A 284 0.48 5.87 18.00
N GLU A 285 1.35 5.48 18.91
CA GLU A 285 1.96 6.41 19.89
C GLU A 285 2.92 7.39 19.21
N ASN A 286 3.57 6.97 18.11
CA ASN A 286 4.40 7.84 17.30
C ASN A 286 3.58 8.92 16.56
N GLU A 287 2.33 8.59 16.19
CA GLU A 287 1.45 9.45 15.40
C GLU A 287 0.14 9.74 16.17
N SER A 288 0.27 10.57 17.21
CA SER A 288 -0.81 10.85 18.17
C SER A 288 -2.07 11.44 17.52
N HIS A 289 -1.95 12.16 16.39
CA HIS A 289 -3.07 12.76 15.68
C HIS A 289 -3.94 11.73 14.98
N VAL A 290 -3.35 10.66 14.42
CA VAL A 290 -4.10 9.54 13.83
C VAL A 290 -4.90 8.81 14.91
N ARG A 291 -4.26 8.52 16.05
CA ARG A 291 -4.93 7.90 17.19
C ARG A 291 -6.10 8.75 17.69
N LYS A 292 -5.90 10.08 17.82
CA LYS A 292 -6.95 11.01 18.23
C LYS A 292 -8.11 11.03 17.23
N ALA A 293 -7.82 11.06 15.91
CA ALA A 293 -8.85 11.05 14.89
C ALA A 293 -9.72 9.79 14.97
N ILE A 294 -9.09 8.60 15.09
CA ILE A 294 -9.81 7.33 15.23
C ILE A 294 -10.64 7.29 16.52
N SER A 295 -10.07 7.74 17.66
CA SER A 295 -10.79 7.81 18.92
C SER A 295 -12.00 8.73 18.85
N LEU A 296 -11.87 9.90 18.21
CA LEU A 296 -12.99 10.83 18.01
C LEU A 296 -14.09 10.22 17.11
N PHE A 297 -13.70 9.49 16.06
CA PHE A 297 -14.65 8.77 15.22
C PHE A 297 -15.43 7.71 16.01
N VAL A 298 -14.74 6.90 16.80
CA VAL A 298 -15.36 5.86 17.67
C VAL A 298 -16.28 6.50 18.71
N ASN A 299 -15.93 7.68 19.23
CA ASN A 299 -16.74 8.42 20.20
C ASN A 299 -17.87 9.28 19.57
N GLY A 300 -18.06 9.21 18.23
CA GLY A 300 -19.13 9.93 17.54
C GLY A 300 -18.87 11.43 17.31
N ARG A 301 -17.65 11.91 17.55
CA ARG A 301 -17.25 13.31 17.33
C ARG A 301 -16.67 13.49 15.92
N TYR A 302 -17.50 13.33 14.89
CA TYR A 302 -17.08 13.26 13.50
C TYR A 302 -16.49 14.58 12.97
N SER A 303 -17.07 15.73 13.32
CA SER A 303 -16.56 17.05 12.93
C SER A 303 -15.11 17.27 13.39
N ASN A 304 -14.82 16.95 14.66
CA ASN A 304 -13.48 17.10 15.21
C ASN A 304 -12.49 16.09 14.58
N CYS A 305 -12.97 14.90 14.25
CA CYS A 305 -12.15 13.90 13.52
C CYS A 305 -11.71 14.45 12.16
N LEU A 306 -12.65 14.99 11.37
CA LEU A 306 -12.36 15.57 10.06
C LEU A 306 -11.45 16.81 10.15
N SER A 307 -11.66 17.67 11.16
CA SER A 307 -10.80 18.84 11.39
C SER A 307 -9.34 18.44 11.67
N ILE A 308 -9.10 17.41 12.48
CA ILE A 308 -7.74 16.91 12.73
C ILE A 308 -7.13 16.38 11.44
N LEU A 309 -7.86 15.57 10.68
CA LEU A 309 -7.36 15.01 9.42
C LEU A 309 -7.02 16.11 8.42
N GLU A 310 -7.87 17.13 8.27
CA GLU A 310 -7.61 18.26 7.37
C GLU A 310 -6.36 19.04 7.78
N SER A 311 -6.09 19.19 9.07
CA SER A 311 -4.91 19.90 9.58
C SER A 311 -3.57 19.22 9.25
N VAL A 312 -3.57 17.94 8.91
CA VAL A 312 -2.36 17.15 8.57
C VAL A 312 -2.38 16.64 7.12
N ARG A 313 -3.41 17.02 6.37
CA ARG A 313 -3.58 16.58 4.97
C ARG A 313 -2.38 16.93 4.09
N ASN A 314 -1.81 18.13 4.28
CA ASN A 314 -0.68 18.60 3.49
C ASN A 314 0.56 17.75 3.71
N ASP A 315 0.80 17.25 4.93
CA ASP A 315 1.93 16.35 5.23
C ASP A 315 1.76 15.01 4.51
N TYR A 316 0.54 14.46 4.48
CA TYR A 316 0.27 13.20 3.79
C TYR A 316 0.31 13.30 2.26
N LEU A 317 0.06 14.49 1.70
CA LEU A 317 0.21 14.73 0.25
C LEU A 317 1.68 14.74 -0.20
N LEU A 318 2.63 14.83 0.73
CA LEU A 318 4.06 14.73 0.43
C LEU A 318 4.58 13.29 0.46
N ASP A 319 3.76 12.34 0.95
CA ASP A 319 4.16 10.94 1.05
C ASP A 319 4.14 10.23 -0.33
N VAL A 320 5.18 9.43 -0.57
CA VAL A 320 5.42 8.77 -1.86
C VAL A 320 4.36 7.72 -2.22
N TYR A 321 3.79 7.03 -1.22
CA TYR A 321 2.80 5.98 -1.44
C TYR A 321 1.36 6.48 -1.27
N LEU A 322 1.12 7.41 -0.33
CA LEU A 322 -0.22 7.90 -0.02
C LEU A 322 -0.71 8.99 -0.96
N GLN A 323 0.16 9.81 -1.53
CA GLN A 323 -0.21 11.02 -2.27
C GLN A 323 -1.41 10.84 -3.21
N ARG A 324 -1.37 9.78 -4.03
CA ARG A 324 -2.41 9.51 -5.05
C ARG A 324 -3.72 8.99 -4.46
N HIS A 325 -3.70 8.54 -3.20
CA HIS A 325 -4.84 7.91 -2.55
C HIS A 325 -5.54 8.83 -1.54
N ILE A 326 -4.88 9.91 -1.09
CA ILE A 326 -5.37 10.81 -0.03
C ILE A 326 -6.75 11.36 -0.37
N SER A 327 -6.98 11.90 -1.56
CA SER A 327 -8.28 12.45 -1.94
C SER A 327 -9.40 11.41 -1.84
N THR A 328 -9.14 10.19 -2.31
CA THR A 328 -10.10 9.09 -2.26
C THR A 328 -10.36 8.63 -0.82
N LEU A 329 -9.30 8.46 -0.01
CA LEU A 329 -9.42 8.04 1.39
C LEU A 329 -10.17 9.08 2.22
N TYR A 330 -9.85 10.36 2.06
CA TYR A 330 -10.54 11.45 2.76
C TYR A 330 -12.01 11.54 2.38
N SER A 331 -12.34 11.39 1.09
CA SER A 331 -13.71 11.30 0.64
C SER A 331 -14.45 10.10 1.27
N GLN A 332 -13.82 8.92 1.30
CA GLN A 332 -14.41 7.73 1.94
C GLN A 332 -14.62 7.92 3.44
N ILE A 333 -13.62 8.49 4.15
CA ILE A 333 -13.73 8.78 5.59
C ILE A 333 -14.85 9.79 5.85
N ARG A 334 -14.94 10.85 5.04
CA ARG A 334 -15.96 11.88 5.15
C ARG A 334 -17.35 11.31 4.90
N ASN A 335 -17.54 10.56 3.82
CA ASN A 335 -18.78 9.88 3.51
C ASN A 335 -19.22 8.96 4.66
N LYS A 336 -18.28 8.20 5.21
CA LYS A 336 -18.50 7.33 6.36
C LYS A 336 -18.90 8.10 7.62
N CYS A 337 -18.27 9.24 7.89
CA CYS A 337 -18.64 10.12 9.00
C CYS A 337 -20.09 10.61 8.87
N ILE A 338 -20.48 11.05 7.66
CA ILE A 338 -21.85 11.51 7.37
C ILE A 338 -22.87 10.37 7.56
N VAL A 339 -22.57 9.19 7.01
CA VAL A 339 -23.45 8.01 7.16
C VAL A 339 -23.62 7.63 8.64
N GLN A 340 -22.50 7.53 9.38
CA GLN A 340 -22.53 7.17 10.80
C GLN A 340 -23.22 8.22 11.67
N TYR A 341 -23.08 9.51 11.32
CA TYR A 341 -23.82 10.58 11.98
C TYR A 341 -25.32 10.44 11.78
N PHE A 342 -25.74 10.04 10.57
CA PHE A 342 -27.16 9.94 10.22
C PHE A 342 -27.85 8.68 10.77
N VAL A 343 -27.11 7.58 11.02
CA VAL A 343 -27.69 6.29 11.46
C VAL A 343 -28.71 6.38 12.61
N PRO A 344 -28.47 7.17 13.70
CA PRO A 344 -29.41 7.24 14.81
C PRO A 344 -30.66 8.08 14.52
N PHE A 345 -30.74 8.79 13.41
CA PHE A 345 -31.81 9.73 13.10
C PHE A 345 -32.73 9.18 12.02
N SER A 346 -34.06 9.39 12.19
CA SER A 346 -35.03 9.19 11.13
C SER A 346 -35.14 10.38 10.17
N CYS A 347 -34.87 11.57 10.67
CA CYS A 347 -34.88 12.82 9.90
C CYS A 347 -33.90 13.83 10.52
N VAL A 348 -33.15 14.53 9.66
CA VAL A 348 -32.19 15.58 10.07
C VAL A 348 -32.34 16.79 9.16
N THR A 349 -32.26 17.99 9.71
CA THR A 349 -32.27 19.22 8.91
C THR A 349 -30.94 19.44 8.22
N LEU A 350 -30.97 19.97 7.00
CA LEU A 350 -29.75 20.32 6.26
C LEU A 350 -28.89 21.37 6.99
N GLU A 351 -29.52 22.25 7.76
CA GLU A 351 -28.81 23.24 8.59
C GLU A 351 -27.94 22.56 9.66
N THR A 352 -28.46 21.52 10.31
CA THR A 352 -27.69 20.77 11.32
C THR A 352 -26.54 20.01 10.67
N LEU A 353 -26.75 19.42 9.49
CA LEU A 353 -25.69 18.76 8.72
C LEU A 353 -24.64 19.77 8.24
N ASN A 354 -25.06 20.94 7.77
CA ASN A 354 -24.14 22.00 7.37
C ASN A 354 -23.27 22.46 8.55
N LYS A 355 -23.85 22.66 9.73
CA LYS A 355 -23.07 23.01 10.95
C LYS A 355 -22.04 21.94 11.32
N ALA A 356 -22.35 20.67 11.09
CA ALA A 356 -21.47 19.57 11.45
C ALA A 356 -20.37 19.27 10.40
N PHE A 357 -20.68 19.46 9.12
CA PHE A 357 -19.82 18.96 8.02
C PHE A 357 -19.50 19.99 6.94
N ALA A 358 -20.24 21.08 6.78
CA ALA A 358 -19.94 22.06 5.75
C ALA A 358 -18.68 22.87 6.10
N PRO A 359 -17.82 23.20 5.12
CA PRO A 359 -16.84 24.25 5.28
C PRO A 359 -17.55 25.60 5.49
N GLU A 360 -16.87 26.58 6.05
CA GLU A 360 -17.43 27.91 6.28
C GLU A 360 -18.01 28.49 4.98
N GLY A 361 -19.34 28.78 4.99
CA GLY A 361 -20.06 29.30 3.84
C GLY A 361 -20.43 28.29 2.74
N GLY A 362 -20.15 27.00 2.91
CA GLY A 362 -20.49 25.93 1.98
C GLY A 362 -21.81 25.20 2.29
N SER A 363 -22.25 24.33 1.40
CA SER A 363 -23.39 23.43 1.56
C SER A 363 -22.99 21.99 1.30
N VAL A 364 -23.53 21.07 2.10
CA VAL A 364 -23.33 19.61 1.96
C VAL A 364 -24.33 19.01 0.97
N GLU A 365 -25.29 19.77 0.43
CA GLU A 365 -26.38 19.24 -0.40
C GLU A 365 -25.89 18.47 -1.63
N ALA A 366 -24.95 19.03 -2.38
CA ALA A 366 -24.41 18.38 -3.59
C ALA A 366 -23.72 17.04 -3.26
N GLU A 367 -22.98 17.00 -2.16
CA GLU A 367 -22.32 15.80 -1.64
C GLU A 367 -23.33 14.73 -1.23
N LEU A 368 -24.38 15.11 -0.49
CA LEU A 368 -25.46 14.20 -0.10
C LEU A 368 -26.21 13.62 -1.33
N VAL A 369 -26.47 14.44 -2.34
CA VAL A 369 -27.06 13.98 -3.60
C VAL A 369 -26.19 12.94 -4.30
N SER A 370 -24.87 13.15 -4.36
CA SER A 370 -23.92 12.19 -4.91
C SER A 370 -23.95 10.88 -4.12
N MET A 371 -23.86 10.94 -2.78
CA MET A 371 -23.91 9.77 -1.90
C MET A 371 -25.20 8.96 -2.01
N ILE A 372 -26.34 9.64 -2.21
CA ILE A 372 -27.63 8.98 -2.42
C ILE A 372 -27.68 8.29 -3.80
N ARG A 373 -27.18 8.94 -4.86
CA ARG A 373 -27.09 8.36 -6.22
C ARG A 373 -26.18 7.14 -6.27
N GLU A 374 -25.07 7.18 -5.56
CA GLU A 374 -24.12 6.06 -5.46
C GLU A 374 -24.62 4.93 -4.54
N GLY A 375 -25.74 5.17 -3.82
CA GLY A 375 -26.32 4.18 -2.89
C GLY A 375 -25.56 4.05 -1.56
N ILE A 376 -24.60 4.93 -1.29
CA ILE A 376 -23.83 4.97 -0.04
C ILE A 376 -24.73 5.40 1.13
N LEU A 377 -25.60 6.40 0.89
CA LEU A 377 -26.52 6.92 1.87
C LEU A 377 -27.96 6.52 1.51
N LYS A 378 -28.59 5.69 2.36
CA LYS A 378 -29.99 5.28 2.21
C LYS A 378 -30.95 6.33 2.77
N ALA A 379 -31.09 7.45 2.07
CA ALA A 379 -31.92 8.57 2.47
C ALA A 379 -32.63 9.22 1.29
N ARG A 380 -33.63 10.07 1.57
CA ARG A 380 -34.30 10.94 0.62
C ARG A 380 -34.10 12.38 1.03
N LEU A 381 -33.79 13.24 0.06
CA LEU A 381 -33.64 14.67 0.28
C LEU A 381 -34.98 15.37 -0.04
N ASP A 382 -35.55 16.05 0.94
CA ASP A 382 -36.68 16.98 0.75
C ASP A 382 -36.13 18.39 0.59
N ALA A 383 -36.05 18.83 -0.66
CA ALA A 383 -35.53 20.15 -1.01
C ALA A 383 -36.43 21.30 -0.52
N LYS A 384 -37.74 21.06 -0.37
CA LYS A 384 -38.70 22.09 0.06
C LYS A 384 -38.54 22.39 1.55
N ASN A 385 -38.52 21.36 2.36
CA ASN A 385 -38.43 21.48 3.82
C ASN A 385 -36.99 21.45 4.33
N LYS A 386 -36.00 21.30 3.43
CA LYS A 386 -34.57 21.17 3.75
C LYS A 386 -34.29 20.06 4.78
N LEU A 387 -34.86 18.89 4.53
CA LEU A 387 -34.77 17.73 5.40
C LEU A 387 -34.11 16.55 4.67
N LEU A 388 -33.25 15.82 5.38
CA LEU A 388 -32.76 14.52 4.99
C LEU A 388 -33.56 13.47 5.77
N ILE A 389 -34.29 12.60 5.06
CA ILE A 389 -35.20 11.59 5.62
C ILE A 389 -34.63 10.20 5.38
N ALA A 390 -34.51 9.38 6.42
CA ALA A 390 -34.07 8.00 6.30
C ALA A 390 -35.06 7.14 5.52
N VAL A 391 -34.57 6.39 4.54
CA VAL A 391 -35.35 5.37 3.88
C VAL A 391 -35.30 4.10 4.72
N GLN A 392 -36.40 3.80 5.42
CA GLN A 392 -36.50 2.53 6.14
C GLN A 392 -36.57 1.40 5.12
N PRO A 393 -35.66 0.44 5.12
CA PRO A 393 -35.79 -0.74 4.29
C PRO A 393 -37.03 -1.50 4.70
N ASN A 394 -37.87 -1.93 3.75
CA ASN A 394 -38.94 -2.84 4.04
C ASN A 394 -38.32 -4.23 4.32
N PRO A 395 -38.29 -4.71 5.57
CA PRO A 395 -37.58 -5.93 5.92
C PRO A 395 -38.14 -7.16 5.20
N ARG A 396 -39.43 -7.15 4.86
CA ARG A 396 -40.08 -8.21 4.10
C ARG A 396 -39.58 -8.24 2.64
N PHE A 397 -39.42 -7.08 2.02
CA PHE A 397 -38.90 -6.98 0.65
C PHE A 397 -37.43 -7.38 0.57
N GLU A 398 -36.61 -6.95 1.52
CA GLU A 398 -35.20 -7.34 1.59
C GLU A 398 -35.03 -8.85 1.81
N MET A 399 -35.84 -9.44 2.69
CA MET A 399 -35.83 -10.88 2.91
C MET A 399 -36.27 -11.67 1.66
N GLN A 400 -37.31 -11.20 0.94
CA GLN A 400 -37.69 -11.80 -0.33
C GLN A 400 -36.62 -11.71 -1.39
N LYS A 401 -35.94 -10.56 -1.49
CA LYS A 401 -34.82 -10.34 -2.42
C LYS A 401 -33.63 -11.24 -2.10
N GLN A 402 -33.28 -11.38 -0.82
CA GLN A 402 -32.22 -12.28 -0.38
C GLN A 402 -32.57 -13.75 -0.69
N ALA A 403 -33.80 -14.16 -0.43
CA ALA A 403 -34.28 -15.51 -0.74
C ALA A 403 -34.17 -15.80 -2.26
N LEU A 404 -34.56 -14.84 -3.10
CA LEU A 404 -34.45 -14.97 -4.55
C LEU A 404 -32.98 -15.08 -4.99
N ASN A 405 -32.08 -14.27 -4.43
CA ASN A 405 -30.65 -14.34 -4.74
C ASN A 405 -30.07 -15.72 -4.37
N VAL A 406 -30.37 -16.21 -3.16
CA VAL A 406 -29.92 -17.55 -2.71
C VAL A 406 -30.46 -18.64 -3.62
N ALA A 407 -31.74 -18.56 -4.03
CA ALA A 407 -32.35 -19.52 -4.96
C ALA A 407 -31.65 -19.49 -6.34
N GLN A 408 -31.32 -18.32 -6.86
CA GLN A 408 -30.60 -18.16 -8.12
C GLN A 408 -29.16 -18.69 -8.04
N GLU A 409 -28.45 -18.44 -6.93
CA GLU A 409 -27.11 -18.99 -6.68
C GLU A 409 -27.17 -20.53 -6.63
N TYR A 410 -28.13 -21.07 -5.89
CA TYR A 410 -28.32 -22.52 -5.83
C TYR A 410 -28.62 -23.14 -7.21
N GLU A 411 -29.50 -22.50 -7.99
CA GLU A 411 -29.78 -22.95 -9.36
C GLU A 411 -28.53 -22.93 -10.25
N ARG A 412 -27.70 -21.88 -10.15
CA ARG A 412 -26.46 -21.77 -10.88
C ARG A 412 -25.48 -22.88 -10.49
N GLU A 413 -25.27 -23.09 -9.19
CA GLU A 413 -24.41 -24.16 -8.69
C GLU A 413 -24.92 -25.55 -9.07
N ALA A 414 -26.21 -25.80 -8.96
CA ALA A 414 -26.79 -27.07 -9.36
C ALA A 414 -26.58 -27.36 -10.87
N LYS A 415 -26.78 -26.36 -11.73
CA LYS A 415 -26.49 -26.45 -13.16
C LYS A 415 -25.02 -26.73 -13.43
N GLU A 416 -24.12 -26.10 -12.68
CA GLU A 416 -22.68 -26.29 -12.81
C GLU A 416 -22.26 -27.72 -12.40
N ARG A 417 -22.81 -28.22 -11.28
CA ARG A 417 -22.59 -29.58 -10.82
C ARG A 417 -23.09 -30.61 -11.83
N LEU A 418 -24.30 -30.41 -12.37
CA LEU A 418 -24.83 -31.26 -13.42
C LEU A 418 -23.98 -31.27 -14.69
N ARG A 419 -23.44 -30.10 -15.09
CA ARG A 419 -22.50 -30.03 -16.21
C ARG A 419 -21.24 -30.84 -15.94
N ARG A 420 -20.65 -30.73 -14.75
CA ARG A 420 -19.46 -31.52 -14.36
C ARG A 420 -19.76 -33.00 -14.36
N MET A 421 -20.89 -33.40 -13.80
CA MET A 421 -21.34 -34.83 -13.85
C MET A 421 -21.47 -35.35 -15.28
N ASN A 422 -22.06 -34.56 -16.18
CA ASN A 422 -22.22 -34.93 -17.59
C ASN A 422 -20.85 -35.00 -18.31
N ILE A 423 -19.90 -34.12 -18.01
CA ILE A 423 -18.54 -34.16 -18.56
C ILE A 423 -17.81 -35.43 -18.11
N ILE A 424 -17.94 -35.78 -16.82
CA ILE A 424 -17.35 -37.01 -16.24
C ILE A 424 -18.00 -38.25 -16.88
N ALA A 425 -19.32 -38.28 -16.95
CA ALA A 425 -20.06 -39.38 -17.54
C ALA A 425 -19.76 -39.59 -19.03
N ALA A 426 -19.48 -38.53 -19.75
CA ALA A 426 -19.07 -38.58 -21.17
C ALA A 426 -17.58 -38.90 -21.39
N GLY A 427 -16.78 -39.05 -20.31
CA GLY A 427 -15.34 -39.32 -20.40
C GLY A 427 -14.51 -38.16 -20.98
N LEU A 428 -15.03 -36.94 -20.95
CA LEU A 428 -14.39 -35.71 -21.47
C LEU A 428 -13.49 -35.01 -20.47
N GLU A 429 -13.26 -35.62 -19.30
CA GLU A 429 -12.40 -35.06 -18.27
C GLU A 429 -10.93 -35.25 -18.61
N VAL A 430 -10.17 -34.17 -18.73
CA VAL A 430 -8.71 -34.25 -18.87
C VAL A 430 -8.11 -34.40 -17.47
N VAL A 431 -7.89 -35.65 -17.06
CA VAL A 431 -7.17 -35.92 -15.81
C VAL A 431 -5.70 -35.58 -16.03
N GLY A 432 -5.28 -34.39 -15.56
CA GLY A 432 -3.86 -34.06 -15.47
C GLY A 432 -3.16 -35.10 -14.60
N LYS A 433 -2.02 -35.66 -15.04
CA LYS A 433 -1.19 -36.55 -14.21
C LYS A 433 -0.79 -35.84 -12.93
N ARG A 434 -1.58 -35.98 -11.87
CA ARG A 434 -1.14 -35.60 -10.49
C ARG A 434 -0.04 -36.64 -10.16
N GLN A 435 1.17 -36.12 -9.88
CA GLN A 435 2.20 -36.95 -9.22
C GLN A 435 1.63 -37.40 -7.87
N PRO A 436 1.67 -38.70 -7.55
CA PRO A 436 1.19 -39.18 -6.25
C PRO A 436 2.12 -38.62 -5.17
N ASN A 437 1.53 -37.80 -4.29
CA ASN A 437 2.19 -37.34 -3.09
C ASN A 437 2.39 -38.57 -2.16
N PRO A 438 3.62 -38.97 -1.79
CA PRO A 438 3.87 -40.24 -1.09
C PRO A 438 3.35 -40.30 0.36
N GLY A 439 2.57 -39.32 0.83
CA GLY A 439 2.07 -39.24 2.19
C GLY A 439 0.60 -39.58 2.41
N HIS A 440 -0.21 -39.82 1.37
CA HIS A 440 -1.66 -40.06 1.51
C HIS A 440 -2.10 -41.28 0.71
N ALA A 441 -1.53 -42.43 1.03
CA ALA A 441 -2.08 -43.72 0.57
C ALA A 441 -3.23 -44.11 1.53
N GLY A 442 -4.49 -43.92 1.11
CA GLY A 442 -5.62 -44.53 1.78
C GLY A 442 -6.95 -43.79 1.87
N ARG A 443 -7.14 -42.64 1.22
CA ARG A 443 -8.50 -42.05 1.13
C ARG A 443 -9.08 -42.24 -0.25
N GLY A 444 -10.18 -43.00 -0.30
CA GLY A 444 -10.90 -43.29 -1.55
C GLY A 444 -11.54 -42.03 -2.12
N ILE A 445 -11.84 -42.06 -3.43
CA ILE A 445 -12.40 -40.99 -4.24
C ILE A 445 -13.73 -40.42 -3.65
N ASP A 446 -14.40 -41.17 -2.79
CA ASP A 446 -15.69 -40.80 -2.20
C ASP A 446 -15.62 -39.78 -1.07
N GLU A 447 -14.47 -39.64 -0.35
CA GLU A 447 -14.36 -38.67 0.75
C GLU A 447 -14.07 -37.24 0.29
N GLN A 448 -13.51 -37.04 -0.89
CA GLN A 448 -13.21 -35.71 -1.43
C GLN A 448 -14.48 -34.93 -1.84
N TRP A 449 -15.62 -35.59 -2.00
CA TRP A 449 -16.91 -34.99 -2.34
C TRP A 449 -17.60 -34.35 -1.13
N TYR A 450 -17.25 -34.76 0.10
CA TYR A 450 -17.87 -34.25 1.33
C TYR A 450 -17.17 -33.03 1.91
N ASP A 451 -15.88 -32.80 1.63
CA ASP A 451 -15.14 -31.64 2.12
C ASP A 451 -15.45 -30.36 1.33
N ASP A 452 -15.83 -30.47 0.04
CA ASP A 452 -16.25 -29.31 -0.77
C ASP A 452 -17.70 -28.82 -0.44
N VAL A 453 -18.45 -29.57 0.37
CA VAL A 453 -19.84 -29.22 0.76
C VAL A 453 -19.89 -28.36 2.02
N LYS A 454 -18.79 -28.23 2.77
CA LYS A 454 -18.70 -27.28 3.89
C LYS A 454 -18.40 -25.90 3.34
N GLY A 455 -19.48 -25.16 3.00
CA GLY A 455 -19.40 -23.74 2.71
C GLY A 455 -18.88 -22.96 3.93
N PRO A 456 -18.30 -21.77 3.72
CA PRO A 456 -17.80 -20.92 4.80
C PRO A 456 -18.99 -20.39 5.62
N GLY A 457 -19.31 -21.02 6.74
CA GLY A 457 -20.36 -20.50 7.61
C GLY A 457 -20.99 -21.51 8.54
N GLN A 458 -20.26 -22.27 9.32
CA GLN A 458 -20.76 -22.80 10.59
C GLN A 458 -19.69 -22.59 11.66
N ALA A 459 -19.74 -21.41 12.30
CA ALA A 459 -19.13 -21.21 13.60
C ALA A 459 -19.92 -22.08 14.60
N GLU A 460 -19.24 -23.03 15.21
CA GLU A 460 -19.78 -23.88 16.27
C GLU A 460 -20.25 -23.01 17.43
N ALA A 461 -21.55 -22.99 17.64
CA ALA A 461 -22.14 -22.57 18.90
C ALA A 461 -21.96 -23.73 19.90
N SER A 462 -20.83 -23.76 20.61
CA SER A 462 -20.67 -24.60 21.79
C SER A 462 -21.45 -24.00 22.94
N THR A 463 -22.69 -24.46 23.11
CA THR A 463 -23.46 -24.24 24.32
C THR A 463 -22.98 -25.22 25.37
N THR A 464 -22.10 -24.77 26.26
CA THR A 464 -21.86 -25.46 27.53
C THR A 464 -22.96 -25.08 28.50
N LEU A 465 -23.97 -25.95 28.60
CA LEU A 465 -24.81 -26.08 29.78
C LEU A 465 -23.97 -26.80 30.85
N THR A 466 -23.67 -26.11 31.92
CA THR A 466 -23.33 -26.72 33.19
C THR A 466 -24.21 -26.17 34.26
N THR A 467 -24.90 -27.09 34.88
CA THR A 467 -25.64 -27.08 36.13
C THR A 467 -25.22 -26.07 37.16
#